data_541cddb86b584e0c10003ba85fede5a2
#
_entry.id   541cddb86b584e0c10003ba85fede5a2
#
_cell.length_a   1.000
_cell.length_b   1.000
_cell.length_c   1.000
_cell.angle_alpha   90.00
_cell.angle_beta   90.00
_cell.angle_gamma   90.00
#
_symmetry.space_group_name_H-M   'P 1'
#
loop_
_entity.id
_entity.type
_entity.pdbx_description
1 polymer ?
#
loop_
_entity_poly.entity_id
_entity_poly.type
_entity_poly.pdbx_seq_one_letter_code
_entity_poly.pdbx_strand_id
1 'polypeptide(L)'
;MEGWLGNLLAKSVKDKYIPVIVGRRDLWNKVFTPKSVNPDDNYEALEIVGDGVASYFFPSYFLKRFPQLNSPKGVKTVARLKIYYGSKKSFSSIADSLGFWKFIRSGPVPVNPSTRESLLEDTFEAFLGAVCMAVDDEYSIDGLGAVVAYKIMADIRSEERTRLNYSTLQSSPSRVGSLGRRLEP
;
A
#
# COMPACT_ATOMS: atom_id res chain seq x y z
N MET A 1 -5.85 -15.79 -8.68
CA MET A 1 -6.06 -14.58 -7.86
C MET A 1 -6.23 -14.94 -6.38
N GLU A 2 -7.16 -15.79 -5.99
CA GLU A 2 -7.45 -16.13 -4.58
C GLU A 2 -6.21 -16.55 -3.77
N GLY A 3 -5.41 -17.49 -4.27
CA GLY A 3 -4.18 -17.90 -3.57
C GLY A 3 -3.15 -16.79 -3.40
N TRP A 4 -3.01 -15.90 -4.40
CA TRP A 4 -2.15 -14.73 -4.29
C TRP A 4 -2.66 -13.76 -3.23
N LEU A 5 -3.98 -13.47 -3.25
CA LEU A 5 -4.62 -12.57 -2.29
C LEU A 5 -4.52 -13.11 -0.86
N GLY A 6 -4.79 -14.41 -0.65
CA GLY A 6 -4.63 -15.07 0.64
C GLY A 6 -3.20 -14.94 1.18
N ASN A 7 -2.20 -15.19 0.34
CA ASN A 7 -0.78 -15.04 0.72
C ASN A 7 -0.40 -13.58 1.05
N LEU A 8 -0.97 -12.60 0.33
CA LEU A 8 -0.76 -11.19 0.61
C LEU A 8 -1.33 -10.81 1.98
N LEU A 9 -2.53 -11.26 2.29
CA LEU A 9 -3.24 -10.91 3.52
C LEU A 9 -2.70 -11.65 4.76
N ALA A 10 -2.19 -12.87 4.60
CA ALA A 10 -1.75 -13.73 5.71
C ALA A 10 -0.68 -13.10 6.61
N LYS A 11 0.05 -12.12 6.11
CA LYS A 11 1.09 -11.42 6.87
C LYS A 11 0.53 -10.35 7.80
N SER A 12 -0.60 -9.73 7.41
CA SER A 12 -1.10 -8.50 8.02
C SER A 12 -2.46 -8.67 8.71
N VAL A 13 -3.20 -9.68 8.29
CA VAL A 13 -4.62 -9.84 8.63
C VAL A 13 -4.81 -11.10 9.47
N LYS A 14 -5.63 -11.01 10.51
CA LYS A 14 -6.00 -12.19 11.31
C LYS A 14 -6.71 -13.23 10.45
N ASP A 15 -6.44 -14.50 10.67
CA ASP A 15 -6.93 -15.63 9.87
C ASP A 15 -8.46 -15.60 9.64
N LYS A 16 -9.22 -15.15 10.62
CA LYS A 16 -10.70 -15.07 10.51
C LYS A 16 -11.20 -14.11 9.42
N TYR A 17 -10.43 -13.07 9.06
CA TYR A 17 -10.82 -12.11 8.02
C TYR A 17 -10.42 -12.54 6.61
N ILE A 18 -9.42 -13.41 6.49
CA ILE A 18 -8.88 -13.81 5.18
C ILE A 18 -9.94 -14.45 4.29
N PRO A 19 -10.70 -15.50 4.73
CA PRO A 19 -11.74 -16.10 3.89
C PRO A 19 -12.86 -15.12 3.52
N VAL A 20 -13.21 -14.20 4.43
CA VAL A 20 -14.20 -13.14 4.19
C VAL A 20 -13.74 -12.25 3.03
N ILE A 21 -12.52 -11.74 3.11
CA ILE A 21 -11.96 -10.83 2.10
C ILE A 21 -11.77 -11.58 0.77
N VAL A 22 -11.14 -12.76 0.80
CA VAL A 22 -10.84 -13.54 -0.42
C VAL A 22 -12.11 -14.01 -1.13
N GLY A 23 -13.17 -14.32 -0.38
CA GLY A 23 -14.44 -14.83 -0.90
C GLY A 23 -15.25 -13.81 -1.70
N ARG A 24 -15.01 -12.52 -1.56
CA ARG A 24 -15.75 -11.45 -2.25
C ARG A 24 -15.28 -11.26 -3.70
N ARG A 25 -15.49 -12.26 -4.52
CA ARG A 25 -15.12 -12.25 -5.96
C ARG A 25 -15.74 -11.08 -6.73
N ASP A 26 -16.93 -10.66 -6.37
CA ASP A 26 -17.63 -9.50 -6.90
C ASP A 26 -16.78 -8.23 -6.76
N LEU A 27 -16.27 -7.97 -5.55
CA LEU A 27 -15.40 -6.81 -5.29
C LEU A 27 -14.07 -6.91 -6.03
N TRP A 28 -13.41 -8.09 -6.01
CA TRP A 28 -12.12 -8.27 -6.69
C TRP A 28 -12.21 -8.13 -8.22
N ASN A 29 -13.34 -8.51 -8.80
CA ASN A 29 -13.59 -8.25 -10.21
C ASN A 29 -13.62 -6.75 -10.52
N LYS A 30 -14.22 -5.94 -9.65
CA LYS A 30 -14.26 -4.47 -9.79
C LYS A 30 -12.89 -3.86 -9.56
N VAL A 31 -12.18 -4.23 -8.50
CA VAL A 31 -10.82 -3.72 -8.15
C VAL A 31 -9.88 -3.73 -9.34
N PHE A 32 -9.91 -4.78 -10.15
CA PHE A 32 -9.00 -4.94 -11.28
C PHE A 32 -9.62 -4.56 -12.64
N THR A 33 -10.77 -3.89 -12.63
CA THR A 33 -11.45 -3.44 -13.85
C THR A 33 -11.43 -1.92 -13.93
N PRO A 34 -10.59 -1.34 -14.82
CA PRO A 34 -10.62 0.10 -15.09
C PRO A 34 -11.93 0.54 -15.76
N LYS A 35 -12.32 1.80 -15.58
CA LYS A 35 -13.45 2.42 -16.27
C LYS A 35 -13.35 2.32 -17.80
N SER A 36 -12.14 2.39 -18.35
CA SER A 36 -11.90 2.22 -19.79
C SER A 36 -12.24 0.82 -20.31
N VAL A 37 -12.36 -0.18 -19.43
CA VAL A 37 -12.74 -1.55 -19.75
C VAL A 37 -14.22 -1.78 -19.51
N ASN A 38 -14.75 -1.29 -18.41
CA ASN A 38 -16.18 -1.34 -18.10
C ASN A 38 -16.62 -0.03 -17.43
N PRO A 39 -17.32 0.86 -18.13
CA PRO A 39 -17.74 2.14 -17.58
C PRO A 39 -18.79 2.04 -16.47
N ASP A 40 -19.56 0.94 -16.42
CA ASP A 40 -20.69 0.78 -15.49
C ASP A 40 -20.32 -0.03 -14.24
N ASP A 41 -19.33 -0.92 -14.32
CA ASP A 41 -18.92 -1.81 -13.23
C ASP A 41 -17.38 -1.89 -13.15
N ASN A 42 -16.78 -0.98 -12.39
CA ASN A 42 -15.34 -0.76 -12.32
C ASN A 42 -14.90 -0.39 -10.89
N TYR A 43 -13.64 -0.02 -10.73
CA TYR A 43 -13.02 0.25 -9.43
C TYR A 43 -13.35 1.62 -8.81
N GLU A 44 -13.88 2.61 -9.56
CA GLU A 44 -13.98 4.01 -9.10
C GLU A 44 -14.68 4.17 -7.74
N ALA A 45 -15.76 3.43 -7.50
CA ALA A 45 -16.45 3.52 -6.20
C ALA A 45 -15.62 2.96 -5.04
N LEU A 46 -14.84 1.92 -5.28
CA LEU A 46 -13.95 1.32 -4.28
C LEU A 46 -12.73 2.20 -4.03
N GLU A 47 -12.19 2.83 -5.07
CA GLU A 47 -11.09 3.80 -5.03
C GLU A 47 -11.40 4.94 -4.06
N ILE A 48 -12.60 5.56 -4.17
CA ILE A 48 -13.02 6.66 -3.27
C ILE A 48 -13.00 6.21 -1.79
N VAL A 49 -13.46 5.00 -1.50
CA VAL A 49 -13.44 4.46 -0.13
C VAL A 49 -11.99 4.25 0.33
N GLY A 50 -11.16 3.68 -0.52
CA GLY A 50 -9.76 3.41 -0.21
C GLY A 50 -8.91 4.66 -0.05
N ASP A 51 -9.10 5.70 -0.86
CA ASP A 51 -8.47 7.01 -0.67
C ASP A 51 -8.82 7.61 0.70
N GLY A 52 -10.09 7.51 1.10
CA GLY A 52 -10.53 7.93 2.43
C GLY A 52 -9.77 7.23 3.55
N VAL A 53 -9.58 5.93 3.44
CA VAL A 53 -8.79 5.13 4.40
C VAL A 53 -7.33 5.53 4.39
N ALA A 54 -6.71 5.68 3.23
CA ALA A 54 -5.32 6.10 3.09
C ALA A 54 -5.10 7.51 3.64
N SER A 55 -6.04 8.41 3.37
CA SER A 55 -6.04 9.78 3.88
C SER A 55 -6.10 9.87 5.41
N TYR A 56 -6.80 8.97 6.08
CA TYR A 56 -6.80 8.84 7.53
C TYR A 56 -5.55 8.12 8.05
N PHE A 57 -5.10 7.07 7.34
CA PHE A 57 -3.99 6.23 7.75
C PHE A 57 -2.70 7.02 8.00
N PHE A 58 -2.25 7.81 7.03
CA PHE A 58 -0.93 8.44 7.10
C PHE A 58 -0.76 9.38 8.30
N PRO A 59 -1.62 10.38 8.54
CA PRO A 59 -1.45 11.25 9.71
C PRO A 59 -1.54 10.47 11.02
N SER A 60 -2.49 9.54 11.13
CA SER A 60 -2.65 8.68 12.30
C SER A 60 -1.42 7.81 12.56
N TYR A 61 -0.88 7.17 11.51
CA TYR A 61 0.31 6.35 11.59
C TYR A 61 1.54 7.14 12.00
N PHE A 62 1.77 8.32 11.39
CA PHE A 62 2.94 9.13 11.69
C PHE A 62 2.90 9.73 13.11
N LEU A 63 1.74 10.18 13.57
CA LEU A 63 1.60 10.71 14.94
C LEU A 63 1.81 9.61 16.00
N LYS A 64 1.37 8.38 15.74
CA LYS A 64 1.63 7.23 16.62
C LYS A 64 3.09 6.81 16.57
N ARG A 65 3.69 6.82 15.39
CA ARG A 65 5.08 6.34 15.17
C ARG A 65 6.13 7.34 15.64
N PHE A 66 5.82 8.63 15.57
CA PHE A 66 6.69 9.75 15.93
C PHE A 66 5.95 10.72 16.86
N PRO A 67 5.80 10.39 18.15
CA PRO A 67 5.03 11.20 19.11
C PRO A 67 5.45 12.68 19.18
N GLN A 68 6.72 12.98 18.88
CA GLN A 68 7.24 14.35 18.82
C GLN A 68 6.59 15.22 17.74
N LEU A 69 5.96 14.61 16.74
CA LEU A 69 5.20 15.32 15.69
C LEU A 69 3.79 15.75 16.16
N ASN A 70 3.32 15.22 17.30
CA ASN A 70 2.04 15.63 17.88
C ASN A 70 2.16 17.00 18.57
N SER A 71 2.42 18.04 17.77
CA SER A 71 2.60 19.42 18.21
C SER A 71 2.28 20.38 17.06
N PRO A 72 1.97 21.67 17.32
CA PRO A 72 1.74 22.66 16.27
C PRO A 72 2.89 22.76 15.26
N LYS A 73 4.13 22.58 15.70
CA LYS A 73 5.32 22.58 14.84
C LYS A 73 5.40 21.33 13.96
N GLY A 74 4.89 20.19 14.43
CA GLY A 74 4.90 18.92 13.72
C GLY A 74 3.88 18.83 12.57
N VAL A 75 2.81 19.64 12.58
CA VAL A 75 1.72 19.58 11.61
C VAL A 75 2.21 19.67 10.16
N LYS A 76 3.12 20.62 9.87
CA LYS A 76 3.70 20.76 8.51
C LYS A 76 4.47 19.52 8.07
N THR A 77 5.18 18.88 8.99
CA THR A 77 5.92 17.65 8.72
C THR A 77 4.99 16.50 8.43
N VAL A 78 3.95 16.31 9.25
CA VAL A 78 2.92 15.28 9.03
C VAL A 78 2.23 15.48 7.68
N ALA A 79 1.86 16.72 7.34
CA ALA A 79 1.24 17.03 6.05
C ALA A 79 2.14 16.68 4.86
N ARG A 80 3.44 17.01 4.93
CA ARG A 80 4.43 16.66 3.89
C ARG A 80 4.61 15.14 3.77
N LEU A 81 4.68 14.43 4.89
CA LEU A 81 4.77 12.97 4.90
C LEU A 81 3.52 12.34 4.29
N LYS A 82 2.31 12.85 4.63
CA LYS A 82 1.06 12.40 4.01
C LYS A 82 1.11 12.56 2.49
N ILE A 83 1.49 13.73 1.98
CA ILE A 83 1.58 14.00 0.53
C ILE A 83 2.60 13.08 -0.14
N TYR A 84 3.76 12.90 0.46
CA TYR A 84 4.84 12.08 -0.11
C TYR A 84 4.45 10.60 -0.20
N TYR A 85 3.98 10.04 0.92
CA TYR A 85 3.65 8.61 1.01
C TYR A 85 2.27 8.25 0.43
N GLY A 86 1.35 9.19 0.35
CA GLY A 86 0.06 9.05 -0.33
C GLY A 86 0.08 9.53 -1.78
N SER A 87 1.26 9.71 -2.38
CA SER A 87 1.37 10.12 -3.78
C SER A 87 1.13 8.96 -4.74
N LYS A 88 0.68 9.30 -5.95
CA LYS A 88 0.55 8.38 -7.10
C LYS A 88 1.76 7.48 -7.26
N LYS A 89 2.96 8.07 -7.28
CA LYS A 89 4.21 7.34 -7.40
C LYS A 89 4.42 6.31 -6.27
N SER A 90 4.04 6.66 -5.04
CA SER A 90 4.17 5.75 -3.90
C SER A 90 3.21 4.58 -4.00
N PHE A 91 1.93 4.84 -4.28
CA PHE A 91 0.92 3.79 -4.36
C PHE A 91 1.11 2.89 -5.57
N SER A 92 1.44 3.46 -6.74
CA SER A 92 1.75 2.65 -7.93
C SER A 92 2.97 1.76 -7.72
N SER A 93 4.01 2.25 -7.04
CA SER A 93 5.18 1.44 -6.70
C SER A 93 4.84 0.28 -5.76
N ILE A 94 4.00 0.51 -4.75
CA ILE A 94 3.51 -0.54 -3.85
C ILE A 94 2.72 -1.59 -4.64
N ALA A 95 1.71 -1.16 -5.40
CA ALA A 95 0.87 -2.04 -6.20
C ALA A 95 1.68 -2.90 -7.16
N ASP A 96 2.68 -2.31 -7.82
CA ASP A 96 3.57 -3.04 -8.72
C ASP A 96 4.42 -4.08 -7.98
N SER A 97 5.00 -3.70 -6.85
CA SER A 97 5.80 -4.61 -6.00
C SER A 97 5.00 -5.77 -5.44
N LEU A 98 3.71 -5.58 -5.21
CA LEU A 98 2.76 -6.60 -4.76
C LEU A 98 2.22 -7.45 -5.92
N GLY A 99 2.54 -7.10 -7.17
CA GLY A 99 2.18 -7.87 -8.36
C GLY A 99 0.74 -7.64 -8.85
N PHE A 100 0.16 -6.47 -8.57
CA PHE A 100 -1.21 -6.12 -8.99
C PHE A 100 -1.37 -6.08 -10.50
N TRP A 101 -0.32 -5.64 -11.22
CA TRP A 101 -0.36 -5.44 -12.66
C TRP A 101 -0.89 -6.64 -13.46
N LYS A 102 -0.54 -7.84 -13.06
CA LYS A 102 -0.98 -9.08 -13.73
C LYS A 102 -2.48 -9.36 -13.67
N PHE A 103 -3.21 -8.66 -12.79
CA PHE A 103 -4.66 -8.82 -12.63
C PHE A 103 -5.45 -7.68 -13.23
N ILE A 104 -4.83 -6.51 -13.44
CA ILE A 104 -5.50 -5.35 -14.03
C ILE A 104 -5.90 -5.70 -15.47
N ARG A 105 -7.19 -5.55 -15.76
CA ARG A 105 -7.72 -5.78 -17.10
C ARG A 105 -7.23 -4.67 -18.03
N SER A 106 -6.65 -5.04 -19.15
CA SER A 106 -6.24 -4.10 -20.19
C SER A 106 -7.39 -3.88 -21.18
N GLY A 107 -7.69 -2.61 -21.45
CA GLY A 107 -8.57 -2.22 -22.53
C GLY A 107 -7.85 -2.28 -23.89
N PRO A 108 -8.55 -1.91 -24.96
CA PRO A 108 -8.01 -1.94 -26.33
C PRO A 108 -6.91 -0.88 -26.57
N VAL A 109 -6.73 0.06 -25.65
CA VAL A 109 -5.78 1.17 -25.79
C VAL A 109 -4.41 0.74 -25.25
N PRO A 110 -3.30 0.99 -25.99
CA PRO A 110 -1.96 0.74 -25.50
C PRO A 110 -1.69 1.50 -24.19
N VAL A 111 -1.16 0.81 -23.20
CA VAL A 111 -0.85 1.39 -21.89
C VAL A 111 0.53 2.02 -21.93
N ASN A 112 0.59 3.35 -21.89
CA ASN A 112 1.85 4.08 -21.71
C ASN A 112 2.28 4.09 -20.22
N PRO A 113 3.53 4.50 -19.90
CA PRO A 113 4.02 4.51 -18.51
C PRO A 113 3.16 5.32 -17.53
N SER A 114 2.66 6.49 -17.95
CA SER A 114 1.81 7.34 -17.11
C SER A 114 0.46 6.70 -16.84
N THR A 115 -0.17 6.11 -17.86
CA THR A 115 -1.42 5.36 -17.70
C THR A 115 -1.22 4.14 -16.79
N ARG A 116 -0.08 3.42 -16.91
CA ARG A 116 0.26 2.30 -16.04
C ARG A 116 0.37 2.73 -14.59
N GLU A 117 1.03 3.85 -14.33
CA GLU A 117 1.19 4.41 -12.99
C GLU A 117 -0.18 4.76 -12.37
N SER A 118 -1.08 5.41 -13.13
CA SER A 118 -2.43 5.72 -12.67
C SER A 118 -3.23 4.45 -12.36
N LEU A 119 -3.26 3.49 -13.28
CA LEU A 119 -3.99 2.24 -13.08
C LEU A 119 -3.53 1.46 -11.83
N LEU A 120 -2.23 1.47 -11.54
CA LEU A 120 -1.68 0.83 -10.35
C LEU A 120 -2.06 1.58 -9.06
N GLU A 121 -2.03 2.93 -9.08
CA GLU A 121 -2.49 3.76 -7.96
C GLU A 121 -3.96 3.49 -7.66
N ASP A 122 -4.83 3.73 -8.64
CA ASP A 122 -6.28 3.59 -8.51
C ASP A 122 -6.66 2.18 -8.02
N THR A 123 -6.01 1.15 -8.58
CA THR A 123 -6.22 -0.25 -8.16
C THR A 123 -5.78 -0.50 -6.73
N PHE A 124 -4.71 0.14 -6.25
CA PHE A 124 -4.27 -0.01 -4.86
C PHE A 124 -5.27 0.64 -3.89
N GLU A 125 -5.77 1.82 -4.22
CA GLU A 125 -6.83 2.46 -3.43
C GLU A 125 -8.10 1.61 -3.45
N ALA A 126 -8.53 1.15 -4.62
CA ALA A 126 -9.68 0.25 -4.74
C ALA A 126 -9.52 -1.06 -3.97
N PHE A 127 -8.30 -1.60 -3.88
CA PHE A 127 -8.00 -2.77 -3.04
C PHE A 127 -8.29 -2.48 -1.57
N LEU A 128 -7.87 -1.33 -1.05
CA LEU A 128 -8.17 -0.93 0.33
C LEU A 128 -9.67 -0.76 0.55
N GLY A 129 -10.36 -0.15 -0.40
CA GLY A 129 -11.82 0.00 -0.37
C GLY A 129 -12.56 -1.34 -0.38
N ALA A 130 -12.12 -2.30 -1.21
CA ALA A 130 -12.69 -3.63 -1.26
C ALA A 130 -12.49 -4.40 0.07
N VAL A 131 -11.33 -4.26 0.72
CA VAL A 131 -11.10 -4.82 2.05
C VAL A 131 -12.08 -4.24 3.07
N CYS A 132 -12.29 -2.91 3.02
CA CYS A 132 -13.24 -2.24 3.93
C CYS A 132 -14.64 -2.81 3.73
N MET A 133 -15.16 -2.78 2.52
CA MET A 133 -16.52 -3.23 2.23
C MET A 133 -16.71 -4.71 2.53
N ALA A 134 -15.74 -5.57 2.19
CA ALA A 134 -15.85 -7.01 2.46
C ALA A 134 -16.00 -7.32 3.95
N VAL A 135 -15.27 -6.61 4.80
CA VAL A 135 -15.28 -6.84 6.25
C VAL A 135 -16.48 -6.18 6.89
N ASP A 136 -16.82 -4.95 6.53
CA ASP A 136 -17.96 -4.22 7.06
C ASP A 136 -19.27 -4.96 6.76
N ASP A 137 -19.47 -5.41 5.52
CA ASP A 137 -20.65 -6.16 5.10
C ASP A 137 -20.80 -7.48 5.87
N GLU A 138 -19.73 -8.26 5.99
CA GLU A 138 -19.77 -9.58 6.65
C GLU A 138 -20.14 -9.48 8.14
N TYR A 139 -19.56 -8.49 8.82
CA TYR A 139 -19.76 -8.35 10.27
C TYR A 139 -20.86 -7.35 10.63
N SER A 140 -21.45 -6.66 9.65
CA SER A 140 -22.42 -5.57 9.86
C SER A 140 -21.93 -4.52 10.85
N ILE A 141 -20.64 -4.13 10.74
CA ILE A 141 -19.98 -3.15 11.59
C ILE A 141 -19.25 -2.14 10.73
N ASP A 142 -19.83 -0.97 10.55
CA ASP A 142 -19.23 0.13 9.80
C ASP A 142 -17.87 0.54 10.36
N GLY A 143 -16.87 0.60 9.50
CA GLY A 143 -15.50 0.99 9.83
C GLY A 143 -14.61 -0.13 10.38
N LEU A 144 -15.11 -1.35 10.61
CA LEU A 144 -14.25 -2.48 10.99
C LEU A 144 -13.25 -2.81 9.89
N GLY A 145 -13.69 -2.78 8.64
CA GLY A 145 -12.84 -2.99 7.47
C GLY A 145 -11.75 -1.95 7.33
N ALA A 146 -12.03 -0.69 7.68
CA ALA A 146 -11.02 0.36 7.71
C ALA A 146 -9.90 0.05 8.73
N VAL A 147 -10.22 -0.57 9.87
CA VAL A 147 -9.22 -1.04 10.83
C VAL A 147 -8.35 -2.15 10.24
N VAL A 148 -8.94 -3.06 9.46
CA VAL A 148 -8.21 -4.14 8.78
C VAL A 148 -7.32 -3.57 7.68
N ALA A 149 -7.82 -2.67 6.85
CA ALA A 149 -7.05 -1.98 5.80
C ALA A 149 -5.89 -1.15 6.39
N TYR A 150 -6.11 -0.49 7.54
CA TYR A 150 -5.06 0.21 8.28
C TYR A 150 -3.90 -0.73 8.65
N LYS A 151 -4.21 -1.93 9.12
CA LYS A 151 -3.21 -2.95 9.46
C LYS A 151 -2.40 -3.36 8.24
N ILE A 152 -3.04 -3.62 7.11
CA ILE A 152 -2.38 -3.96 5.85
C ILE A 152 -1.40 -2.87 5.44
N MET A 153 -1.83 -1.61 5.45
CA MET A 153 -0.96 -0.47 5.12
C MET A 153 0.22 -0.34 6.08
N ALA A 154 0.01 -0.55 7.38
CA ALA A 154 1.07 -0.45 8.39
C ALA A 154 2.17 -1.51 8.16
N ASP A 155 1.79 -2.73 7.80
CA ASP A 155 2.71 -3.82 7.54
C ASP A 155 3.48 -3.63 6.22
N ILE A 156 2.80 -3.21 5.15
CA ILE A 156 3.45 -2.84 3.89
C ILE A 156 4.54 -1.78 4.13
N ARG A 157 4.25 -0.74 4.93
CA ARG A 157 5.22 0.31 5.26
C ARG A 157 6.38 -0.20 6.10
N SER A 158 6.15 -1.13 6.99
CA SER A 158 7.22 -1.72 7.79
C SER A 158 8.17 -2.59 6.96
N GLU A 159 7.65 -3.34 5.99
CA GLU A 159 8.45 -4.14 5.05
C GLU A 159 9.31 -3.27 4.10
N GLU A 160 8.74 -2.17 3.56
CA GLU A 160 9.49 -1.22 2.72
C GLU A 160 10.70 -0.64 3.47
N ARG A 161 10.50 -0.23 4.71
CA ARG A 161 11.58 0.29 5.55
C ARG A 161 12.68 -0.74 5.77
N THR A 162 12.32 -1.99 6.02
CA THR A 162 13.28 -3.07 6.21
C THR A 162 14.10 -3.28 4.93
N ARG A 163 13.47 -3.31 3.76
CA ARG A 163 14.16 -3.42 2.46
C ARG A 163 15.14 -2.27 2.21
N LEU A 164 14.73 -1.03 2.50
CA LEU A 164 15.58 0.15 2.34
C LEU A 164 16.81 0.09 3.26
N ASN A 165 16.65 -0.32 4.51
CA ASN A 165 17.76 -0.47 5.43
C ASN A 165 18.77 -1.53 4.96
N TYR A 166 18.30 -2.68 4.46
CA TYR A 166 19.16 -3.72 3.92
C TYR A 166 19.92 -3.27 2.66
N SER A 167 19.27 -2.56 1.74
CA SER A 167 19.92 -2.05 0.53
C SER A 167 20.99 -0.99 0.86
N THR A 168 20.74 -0.14 1.84
CA THR A 168 21.69 0.88 2.30
C THR A 168 22.92 0.25 2.98
N LEU A 169 22.72 -0.83 3.75
CA LEU A 169 23.81 -1.57 4.39
C LEU A 169 24.69 -2.32 3.38
N GLN A 170 24.12 -2.82 2.29
CA GLN A 170 24.87 -3.51 1.23
C GLN A 170 25.58 -2.55 0.28
N SER A 171 25.09 -1.32 0.11
CA SER A 171 25.70 -0.31 -0.75
C SER A 171 26.78 0.53 -0.08
N SER A 172 27.03 0.36 1.22
CA SER A 172 28.14 1.00 1.92
C SER A 172 29.43 0.23 1.62
N PRO A 173 30.38 0.78 0.85
CA PRO A 173 31.67 0.14 0.64
C PRO A 173 32.37 0.01 1.98
N SER A 174 32.75 -1.21 2.33
CA SER A 174 33.59 -1.50 3.49
C SER A 174 34.85 -0.64 3.45
N ARG A 175 34.87 0.46 4.23
CA ARG A 175 36.11 1.13 4.57
C ARG A 175 36.89 0.24 5.56
N VAL A 176 37.40 -0.87 5.07
CA VAL A 176 38.55 -1.54 5.66
C VAL A 176 39.76 -1.08 4.82
N GLY A 177 40.19 0.13 5.10
CA GLY A 177 41.41 0.70 4.55
C GLY A 177 42.47 0.75 5.64
N SER A 178 43.32 -0.24 5.65
CA SER A 178 44.76 -0.24 5.99
C SER A 178 45.23 0.88 6.94
N LEU A 179 45.20 0.63 8.23
CA LEU A 179 46.22 1.15 9.14
C LEU A 179 47.49 0.28 8.96
N GLY A 180 48.22 0.58 7.87
CA GLY A 180 49.56 0.09 7.65
C GLY A 180 50.50 0.63 8.72
N ARG A 181 51.11 -0.26 9.44
CA ARG A 181 52.24 -0.07 10.34
C ARG A 181 53.36 0.79 9.69
N ARG A 182 53.80 1.78 10.40
CA ARG A 182 55.21 2.18 10.43
C ARG A 182 55.64 2.29 11.85
N LEU A 183 56.25 1.25 12.29
CA LEU A 183 57.30 1.31 13.32
C LEU A 183 58.58 1.16 12.55
N GLU A 184 59.48 2.10 12.71
CA GLU A 184 60.96 1.91 12.64
C GLU A 184 61.68 3.24 12.91
N PRO A 185 62.93 3.20 13.31
CA PRO A 185 63.45 2.73 14.59
C PRO A 185 63.91 3.91 15.47
#